data_6b6faa8205a99933ddc38bbfbb5deece
#
_entry.id   6b6faa8205a99933ddc38bbfbb5deece
#
_cell.length_a   1.000
_cell.length_b   1.000
_cell.length_c   1.000
_cell.angle_alpha   90.00
_cell.angle_beta   90.00
_cell.angle_gamma   90.00
#
_symmetry.space_group_name_H-M   'P 1'
#
loop_
_entity.id
_entity.type
_entity.pdbx_description
1 polymer ?
#
loop_
_entity_poly.entity_id
_entity_poly.type
_entity_poly.pdbx_seq_one_letter_code
_entity_poly.pdbx_strand_id
1 'polypeptide(L)'
;KEKVKYGETEVAPENVIGFVNGIFGWMLPTFLRDITFTNDGNITASYNSDMNNPQYATSPKGMAFYNLVGGKLYISANITGIVEDIGRSTSDPLTEIMVVLEQGLPFEISKDTEKETMDVYMIRETLLPFMALLPMLGEVMPEEFQNYAGFITDLGPIIQEGKTAELGLVLTQKKTAE
;
A
#
# COMPACT_ATOMS: atom_id res chain seq x y z
N LYS A 1 -4.81 -26.97 -11.01
CA LYS A 1 -4.03 -25.89 -10.39
C LYS A 1 -3.62 -24.97 -11.53
N GLU A 2 -4.09 -23.73 -11.53
CA GLU A 2 -3.63 -22.73 -12.51
C GLU A 2 -2.19 -22.38 -12.17
N LYS A 3 -1.32 -22.34 -13.18
CA LYS A 3 0.03 -21.83 -13.07
C LYS A 3 0.04 -20.39 -13.57
N VAL A 4 0.82 -19.54 -12.92
CA VAL A 4 1.00 -18.13 -13.28
C VAL A 4 2.43 -17.96 -13.80
N LYS A 5 2.62 -17.18 -14.85
CA LYS A 5 3.95 -16.83 -15.34
C LYS A 5 4.59 -15.79 -14.43
N TYR A 6 5.81 -16.09 -13.98
CA TYR A 6 6.71 -15.18 -13.32
C TYR A 6 8.02 -15.15 -14.12
N GLY A 7 8.22 -14.10 -14.89
CA GLY A 7 9.26 -14.05 -15.90
C GLY A 7 9.07 -15.13 -16.96
N GLU A 8 10.07 -15.97 -17.18
CA GLU A 8 10.00 -17.12 -18.11
C GLU A 8 9.52 -18.43 -17.45
N THR A 9 9.30 -18.41 -16.13
CA THR A 9 9.02 -19.62 -15.34
C THR A 9 7.54 -19.66 -14.94
N GLU A 10 6.88 -20.79 -15.17
CA GLU A 10 5.55 -21.05 -14.62
C GLU A 10 5.67 -21.46 -13.14
N VAL A 11 5.05 -20.71 -12.27
CA VAL A 11 5.05 -20.95 -10.81
C VAL A 11 3.62 -21.10 -10.28
N ALA A 12 3.48 -21.82 -9.20
CA ALA A 12 2.20 -21.92 -8.51
C ALA A 12 1.89 -20.55 -7.82
N PRO A 13 0.68 -20.01 -7.92
CA PRO A 13 0.32 -18.70 -7.34
C PRO A 13 0.65 -18.60 -5.85
N GLU A 14 0.46 -19.68 -5.09
CA GLU A 14 0.78 -19.74 -3.67
C GLU A 14 2.25 -19.49 -3.34
N ASN A 15 3.17 -19.84 -4.24
CA ASN A 15 4.61 -19.61 -4.04
C ASN A 15 4.94 -18.12 -4.23
N VAL A 16 4.29 -17.47 -5.20
CA VAL A 16 4.45 -16.02 -5.43
C VAL A 16 3.86 -15.25 -4.27
N ILE A 17 2.66 -15.59 -3.83
CA ILE A 17 2.00 -14.98 -2.66
C ILE A 17 2.86 -15.17 -1.42
N GLY A 18 3.42 -16.36 -1.19
CA GLY A 18 4.32 -16.62 -0.07
C GLY A 18 5.58 -15.76 -0.10
N PHE A 19 6.17 -15.56 -1.27
CA PHE A 19 7.33 -14.69 -1.46
C PHE A 19 6.98 -13.21 -1.22
N VAL A 20 5.86 -12.72 -1.79
CA VAL A 20 5.34 -11.37 -1.57
C VAL A 20 5.11 -11.11 -0.09
N ASN A 21 4.38 -11.99 0.57
CA ASN A 21 4.08 -11.86 1.99
C ASN A 21 5.35 -11.90 2.85
N GLY A 22 6.35 -12.69 2.45
CA GLY A 22 7.65 -12.73 3.12
C GLY A 22 8.40 -11.39 3.04
N ILE A 23 8.46 -10.79 1.85
CA ILE A 23 9.12 -9.48 1.65
C ILE A 23 8.37 -8.38 2.40
N PHE A 24 7.07 -8.25 2.17
CA PHE A 24 6.29 -7.19 2.80
C PHE A 24 6.17 -7.38 4.32
N GLY A 25 6.06 -8.61 4.80
CA GLY A 25 6.04 -8.94 6.22
C GLY A 25 7.31 -8.56 6.96
N TRP A 26 8.46 -8.58 6.28
CA TRP A 26 9.73 -8.12 6.82
C TRP A 26 9.93 -6.61 6.66
N MET A 27 9.68 -6.08 5.47
CA MET A 27 9.97 -4.70 5.10
C MET A 27 9.01 -3.71 5.79
N LEU A 28 7.72 -4.04 5.79
CA LEU A 28 6.70 -3.12 6.28
C LEU A 28 6.86 -2.76 7.76
N PRO A 29 7.08 -3.71 8.69
CA PRO A 29 7.33 -3.38 10.10
C PRO A 29 8.61 -2.60 10.35
N THR A 30 9.61 -2.71 9.45
CA THR A 30 10.85 -1.94 9.56
C THR A 30 10.61 -0.47 9.22
N PHE A 31 9.71 -0.20 8.29
CA PHE A 31 9.41 1.14 7.80
C PHE A 31 8.22 1.78 8.54
N LEU A 32 7.12 1.04 8.72
CA LEU A 32 5.86 1.53 9.28
C LEU A 32 5.61 0.90 10.64
N ARG A 33 5.53 1.73 11.68
CA ARG A 33 5.29 1.28 13.05
C ARG A 33 3.82 1.20 13.40
N ASP A 34 3.09 2.27 13.13
CA ASP A 34 1.65 2.35 13.40
C ASP A 34 0.94 3.34 12.48
N ILE A 35 -0.36 3.13 12.34
CA ILE A 35 -1.29 3.99 11.60
C ILE A 35 -2.39 4.40 12.57
N THR A 36 -2.73 5.69 12.58
CA THR A 36 -3.81 6.23 13.39
C THR A 36 -4.88 6.83 12.49
N PHE A 37 -6.10 6.33 12.61
CA PHE A 37 -7.30 6.90 12.03
C PHE A 37 -7.90 7.89 13.04
N THR A 38 -7.88 9.16 12.74
CA THR A 38 -8.33 10.21 13.65
C THR A 38 -9.80 10.52 13.46
N ASN A 39 -10.49 11.03 14.50
CA ASN A 39 -11.93 11.30 14.44
C ASN A 39 -12.32 12.40 13.43
N ASP A 40 -11.36 13.20 12.98
CA ASP A 40 -11.54 14.26 11.97
C ASP A 40 -11.24 13.77 10.54
N GLY A 41 -11.18 12.45 10.32
CA GLY A 41 -11.00 11.83 9.00
C GLY A 41 -9.58 11.84 8.48
N ASN A 42 -8.58 12.22 9.29
CA ASN A 42 -7.19 12.14 8.90
C ASN A 42 -6.60 10.75 9.20
N ILE A 43 -5.61 10.38 8.40
CA ILE A 43 -4.72 9.26 8.69
C ILE A 43 -3.35 9.85 9.01
N THR A 44 -2.77 9.43 10.13
CA THR A 44 -1.37 9.71 10.46
C THR A 44 -0.62 8.40 10.64
N ALA A 45 0.66 8.39 10.31
CA ALA A 45 1.52 7.22 10.42
C ALA A 45 2.77 7.56 11.24
N SER A 46 3.18 6.60 12.06
CA SER A 46 4.51 6.63 12.68
C SER A 46 5.42 5.74 11.85
N TYR A 47 6.43 6.32 11.25
CA TYR A 47 7.30 5.64 10.29
C TYR A 47 8.78 5.92 10.58
N ASN A 48 9.62 5.02 10.09
CA ASN A 48 11.06 5.17 10.20
C ASN A 48 11.56 6.09 9.07
N SER A 49 12.07 7.26 9.45
CA SER A 49 12.58 8.26 8.50
C SER A 49 14.02 8.00 8.03
N ASP A 50 14.75 7.12 8.72
CA ASP A 50 16.12 6.74 8.37
C ASP A 50 16.32 5.25 8.65
N MET A 51 16.45 4.46 7.58
CA MET A 51 16.61 3.00 7.69
C MET A 51 17.96 2.59 8.28
N ASN A 52 18.98 3.43 8.15
CA ASN A 52 20.32 3.17 8.69
C ASN A 52 20.44 3.54 10.18
N ASN A 53 19.63 4.50 10.61
CA ASN A 53 19.58 4.94 12.01
C ASN A 53 18.11 5.14 12.41
N PRO A 54 17.42 4.08 12.86
CA PRO A 54 15.98 4.09 13.06
C PRO A 54 15.49 5.24 13.95
N GLN A 55 14.84 6.20 13.34
CA GLN A 55 14.19 7.33 14.00
C GLN A 55 12.74 7.40 13.54
N TYR A 56 11.81 7.22 14.47
CA TYR A 56 10.40 7.29 14.16
C TYR A 56 9.92 8.75 14.12
N ALA A 57 9.46 9.15 12.95
CA ALA A 57 8.72 10.39 12.73
C ALA A 57 7.22 10.09 12.69
N THR A 58 6.40 11.09 12.94
CA THR A 58 4.95 11.02 12.73
C THR A 58 4.56 11.93 11.57
N SER A 59 3.82 11.39 10.61
CA SER A 59 3.34 12.19 9.49
C SER A 59 2.40 13.29 9.99
N PRO A 60 2.47 14.51 9.41
CA PRO A 60 1.53 15.58 9.75
C PRO A 60 0.10 15.21 9.34
N LYS A 61 -0.89 15.84 9.97
CA LYS A 61 -2.27 15.80 9.49
C LYS A 61 -2.37 16.52 8.13
N GLY A 62 -3.38 16.14 7.34
CA GLY A 62 -3.61 16.74 6.02
C GLY A 62 -2.85 16.06 4.88
N MET A 63 -2.05 15.00 5.16
CA MET A 63 -1.35 14.22 4.14
C MET A 63 -2.16 13.05 3.62
N ALA A 64 -2.95 12.42 4.47
CA ALA A 64 -3.84 11.33 4.10
C ALA A 64 -5.16 11.43 4.85
N PHE A 65 -6.23 11.01 4.17
CA PHE A 65 -7.59 11.08 4.69
C PHE A 65 -8.30 9.75 4.50
N TYR A 66 -9.32 9.53 5.31
CA TYR A 66 -10.21 8.40 5.14
C TYR A 66 -11.68 8.79 5.26
N ASN A 67 -12.53 8.02 4.58
CA ASN A 67 -13.97 8.13 4.69
C ASN A 67 -14.60 6.73 4.61
N LEU A 68 -15.64 6.50 5.39
CA LEU A 68 -16.41 5.25 5.38
C LEU A 68 -17.74 5.49 4.68
N VAL A 69 -17.91 4.88 3.52
CA VAL A 69 -19.12 5.01 2.71
C VAL A 69 -19.59 3.63 2.24
N GLY A 70 -20.83 3.26 2.55
CA GLY A 70 -21.42 2.02 2.10
C GLY A 70 -20.71 0.75 2.59
N GLY A 71 -20.02 0.81 3.73
CA GLY A 71 -19.24 -0.31 4.27
C GLY A 71 -17.82 -0.45 3.70
N LYS A 72 -17.42 0.44 2.80
CA LYS A 72 -16.06 0.51 2.26
C LYS A 72 -15.28 1.65 2.87
N LEU A 73 -13.99 1.44 3.06
CA LEU A 73 -13.03 2.46 3.48
C LEU A 73 -12.41 3.10 2.25
N TYR A 74 -12.64 4.39 2.07
CA TYR A 74 -11.96 5.18 1.04
C TYR A 74 -10.76 5.87 1.65
N ILE A 75 -9.58 5.66 1.07
CA ILE A 75 -8.34 6.31 1.50
C ILE A 75 -7.86 7.21 0.36
N SER A 76 -7.69 8.50 0.66
CA SER A 76 -7.13 9.50 -0.25
C SER A 76 -5.86 10.10 0.33
N ALA A 77 -4.98 10.58 -0.55
CA ALA A 77 -3.72 11.21 -0.18
C ALA A 77 -3.64 12.61 -0.76
N ASN A 78 -3.17 13.57 0.03
CA ASN A 78 -2.78 14.89 -0.45
C ASN A 78 -1.38 14.78 -1.09
N ILE A 79 -1.34 14.36 -2.33
CA ILE A 79 -0.07 14.11 -3.03
C ILE A 79 0.73 15.39 -3.22
N THR A 80 0.07 16.50 -3.56
CA THR A 80 0.73 17.79 -3.67
C THR A 80 1.46 18.16 -2.38
N GLY A 81 0.79 18.05 -1.24
CA GLY A 81 1.41 18.30 0.07
C GLY A 81 2.54 17.33 0.39
N ILE A 82 2.40 16.04 0.04
CA ILE A 82 3.44 15.03 0.24
C ILE A 82 4.68 15.35 -0.62
N VAL A 83 4.48 15.68 -1.90
CA VAL A 83 5.58 16.00 -2.82
C VAL A 83 6.32 17.27 -2.39
N GLU A 84 5.60 18.28 -1.93
CA GLU A 84 6.19 19.50 -1.38
C GLU A 84 7.00 19.23 -0.11
N ASP A 85 6.47 18.40 0.81
CA ASP A 85 7.13 18.03 2.07
C ASP A 85 8.47 17.28 1.85
N ILE A 86 8.53 16.43 0.82
CA ILE A 86 9.77 15.72 0.45
C ILE A 86 10.68 16.55 -0.49
N GLY A 87 10.32 17.79 -0.79
CA GLY A 87 11.14 18.71 -1.59
C GLY A 87 11.27 18.33 -3.07
N ARG A 88 10.34 17.52 -3.61
CA ARG A 88 10.28 17.14 -5.03
C ARG A 88 9.32 18.03 -5.81
N SER A 89 9.56 18.15 -7.11
CA SER A 89 8.64 18.83 -8.04
C SER A 89 7.61 17.82 -8.57
N THR A 90 6.37 18.26 -8.74
CA THR A 90 5.30 17.49 -9.40
C THR A 90 5.56 17.41 -10.91
N SER A 91 6.43 16.52 -11.34
CA SER A 91 6.70 16.29 -12.77
C SER A 91 5.84 15.16 -13.34
N ASP A 92 5.48 15.32 -14.58
CA ASP A 92 4.43 14.67 -15.37
C ASP A 92 4.00 13.21 -15.17
N PRO A 93 4.85 12.20 -14.99
CA PRO A 93 4.34 10.82 -14.88
C PRO A 93 3.55 10.57 -13.60
N LEU A 94 3.80 11.38 -12.55
CA LEU A 94 3.10 11.26 -11.27
C LEU A 94 1.68 11.81 -11.30
N THR A 95 1.37 12.69 -12.26
CA THR A 95 0.09 13.42 -12.26
C THR A 95 -1.11 12.48 -12.38
N GLU A 96 -1.03 11.42 -13.18
CA GLU A 96 -2.11 10.45 -13.32
C GLU A 96 -2.31 9.63 -12.05
N ILE A 97 -1.21 9.19 -11.42
CA ILE A 97 -1.26 8.48 -10.13
C ILE A 97 -1.82 9.41 -9.04
N MET A 98 -1.41 10.66 -9.06
CA MET A 98 -1.85 11.69 -8.12
C MET A 98 -3.36 11.90 -8.15
N VAL A 99 -3.94 12.08 -9.33
CA VAL A 99 -5.40 12.25 -9.50
C VAL A 99 -6.17 11.08 -8.91
N VAL A 100 -5.70 9.86 -9.14
CA VAL A 100 -6.35 8.65 -8.63
C VAL A 100 -6.25 8.57 -7.11
N LEU A 101 -5.08 8.84 -6.53
CA LEU A 101 -4.87 8.81 -5.08
C LEU A 101 -5.61 9.94 -4.36
N GLU A 102 -5.74 11.11 -4.99
CA GLU A 102 -6.51 12.23 -4.44
C GLU A 102 -8.03 11.98 -4.47
N GLN A 103 -8.53 11.25 -5.47
CA GLN A 103 -9.95 10.85 -5.54
C GLN A 103 -10.35 9.83 -4.47
N GLY A 104 -9.37 9.10 -3.93
CA GLY A 104 -9.57 8.08 -2.93
C GLY A 104 -9.71 6.67 -3.49
N LEU A 105 -8.93 5.77 -2.95
CA LEU A 105 -8.94 4.35 -3.27
C LEU A 105 -9.94 3.62 -2.38
N PRO A 106 -10.85 2.82 -2.95
CA PRO A 106 -11.77 2.00 -2.18
C PRO A 106 -11.08 0.74 -1.65
N PHE A 107 -11.23 0.51 -0.36
CA PHE A 107 -10.79 -0.70 0.34
C PHE A 107 -11.98 -1.43 0.94
N GLU A 108 -11.96 -2.73 0.86
CA GLU A 108 -12.81 -3.60 1.68
C GLU A 108 -12.24 -3.66 3.10
N ILE A 109 -13.13 -3.79 4.08
CA ILE A 109 -12.73 -3.97 5.47
C ILE A 109 -13.42 -5.20 6.05
N SER A 110 -12.66 -6.00 6.76
CA SER A 110 -13.16 -7.14 7.53
C SER A 110 -12.60 -7.07 8.95
N LYS A 111 -13.42 -7.36 9.95
CA LYS A 111 -13.01 -7.36 11.36
C LYS A 111 -13.06 -8.77 11.93
N ASP A 112 -11.97 -9.19 12.53
CA ASP A 112 -11.91 -10.38 13.39
C ASP A 112 -11.89 -9.91 14.85
N THR A 113 -13.06 -10.02 15.50
CA THR A 113 -13.22 -9.57 16.90
C THR A 113 -12.53 -10.49 17.89
N GLU A 114 -12.29 -11.75 17.54
CA GLU A 114 -11.59 -12.71 18.41
C GLU A 114 -10.08 -12.42 18.43
N LYS A 115 -9.52 -12.05 17.28
CA LYS A 115 -8.10 -11.69 17.15
C LYS A 115 -7.80 -10.21 17.38
N GLU A 116 -8.83 -9.38 17.58
CA GLU A 116 -8.70 -7.93 17.66
C GLU A 116 -7.96 -7.33 16.43
N THR A 117 -8.26 -7.89 15.24
CA THR A 117 -7.64 -7.44 13.98
C THR A 117 -8.68 -6.86 13.03
N MET A 118 -8.19 -6.03 12.12
CA MET A 118 -8.95 -5.49 11.00
C MET A 118 -8.13 -5.66 9.72
N ASP A 119 -8.70 -6.39 8.75
CA ASP A 119 -8.13 -6.49 7.42
C ASP A 119 -8.63 -5.30 6.59
N VAL A 120 -7.70 -4.61 5.95
CA VAL A 120 -7.96 -3.50 5.02
C VAL A 120 -7.31 -3.87 3.70
N TYR A 121 -8.11 -4.16 2.67
CA TYR A 121 -7.59 -4.72 1.42
C TYR A 121 -8.35 -4.22 0.19
N MET A 122 -7.67 -4.21 -0.94
CA MET A 122 -8.27 -4.03 -2.25
C MET A 122 -8.49 -5.37 -2.92
N ILE A 123 -9.67 -5.57 -3.49
CA ILE A 123 -9.98 -6.73 -4.31
C ILE A 123 -9.45 -6.56 -5.75
N ARG A 124 -9.37 -7.65 -6.49
CA ARG A 124 -8.85 -7.68 -7.86
C ARG A 124 -9.50 -6.63 -8.77
N GLU A 125 -10.80 -6.48 -8.71
CA GLU A 125 -11.57 -5.53 -9.52
C GLU A 125 -11.15 -4.09 -9.27
N THR A 126 -10.78 -3.77 -8.04
CA THR A 126 -10.24 -2.47 -7.64
C THR A 126 -8.77 -2.32 -8.05
N LEU A 127 -7.99 -3.40 -7.98
CA LEU A 127 -6.56 -3.39 -8.31
C LEU A 127 -6.28 -3.25 -9.81
N LEU A 128 -7.10 -3.87 -10.67
CA LEU A 128 -6.88 -3.93 -12.12
C LEU A 128 -6.62 -2.57 -12.79
N PRO A 129 -7.38 -1.49 -12.50
CA PRO A 129 -7.12 -0.17 -13.07
C PRO A 129 -5.74 0.39 -12.70
N PHE A 130 -5.18 -0.03 -11.57
CA PHE A 130 -3.86 0.45 -11.09
C PHE A 130 -2.70 -0.34 -11.67
N MET A 131 -2.94 -1.49 -12.30
CA MET A 131 -1.87 -2.30 -12.88
C MET A 131 -1.06 -1.56 -13.94
N ALA A 132 -1.70 -0.68 -14.70
CA ALA A 132 -1.03 0.17 -15.68
C ALA A 132 -0.10 1.21 -15.04
N LEU A 133 -0.32 1.56 -13.78
CA LEU A 133 0.47 2.54 -13.03
C LEU A 133 1.67 1.92 -12.30
N LEU A 134 1.70 0.59 -12.13
CA LEU A 134 2.78 -0.09 -11.39
C LEU A 134 4.19 0.20 -11.96
N PRO A 135 4.42 0.18 -13.29
CA PRO A 135 5.72 0.52 -13.85
C PRO A 135 6.16 1.94 -13.48
N MET A 136 5.22 2.90 -13.48
CA MET A 136 5.48 4.30 -13.12
C MET A 136 5.83 4.47 -11.64
N LEU A 137 5.23 3.65 -10.76
CA LEU A 137 5.59 3.64 -9.34
C LEU A 137 7.05 3.25 -9.14
N GLY A 138 7.57 2.30 -9.93
CA GLY A 138 8.98 1.91 -9.88
C GLY A 138 9.95 3.04 -10.20
N GLU A 139 9.58 3.96 -11.09
CA GLU A 139 10.42 5.10 -11.48
C GLU A 139 10.50 6.20 -10.40
N VAL A 140 9.47 6.30 -9.55
CA VAL A 140 9.38 7.32 -8.50
C VAL A 140 9.76 6.82 -7.12
N MET A 141 10.00 5.52 -6.98
CA MET A 141 10.45 4.93 -5.72
C MET A 141 11.84 5.46 -5.33
N PRO A 142 12.11 5.69 -4.02
CA PRO A 142 13.44 5.96 -3.52
C PRO A 142 14.46 4.90 -4.01
N GLU A 143 15.72 5.30 -4.17
CA GLU A 143 16.78 4.42 -4.71
C GLU A 143 16.90 3.09 -3.94
N GLU A 144 16.68 3.12 -2.63
CA GLU A 144 16.71 1.94 -1.76
C GLU A 144 15.64 0.90 -2.15
N PHE A 145 14.54 1.35 -2.75
CA PHE A 145 13.43 0.50 -3.18
C PHE A 145 13.42 0.19 -4.67
N GLN A 146 14.29 0.81 -5.49
CA GLN A 146 14.33 0.58 -6.94
C GLN A 146 14.64 -0.88 -7.30
N ASN A 147 15.40 -1.58 -6.46
CA ASN A 147 15.66 -3.01 -6.62
C ASN A 147 14.39 -3.87 -6.54
N TYR A 148 13.32 -3.34 -5.94
CA TYR A 148 12.03 -4.02 -5.83
C TYR A 148 11.04 -3.59 -6.92
N ALA A 149 11.39 -2.58 -7.74
CA ALA A 149 10.52 -2.07 -8.81
C ALA A 149 10.17 -3.16 -9.83
N GLY A 150 11.15 -3.98 -10.21
CA GLY A 150 10.91 -5.13 -11.09
C GLY A 150 9.90 -6.11 -10.53
N PHE A 151 9.96 -6.37 -9.23
CA PHE A 151 9.03 -7.25 -8.53
C PHE A 151 7.59 -6.68 -8.52
N ILE A 152 7.43 -5.38 -8.28
CA ILE A 152 6.12 -4.72 -8.34
C ILE A 152 5.52 -4.84 -9.74
N THR A 153 6.34 -4.65 -10.78
CA THR A 153 5.94 -4.80 -12.18
C THR A 153 5.48 -6.24 -12.48
N ASP A 154 6.17 -7.23 -11.92
CA ASP A 154 5.85 -8.65 -12.11
C ASP A 154 4.55 -9.09 -11.41
N LEU A 155 4.04 -8.32 -10.45
CA LEU A 155 2.72 -8.56 -9.84
C LEU A 155 1.57 -8.34 -10.82
N GLY A 156 1.74 -7.45 -11.81
CA GLY A 156 0.70 -7.11 -12.78
C GLY A 156 0.09 -8.34 -13.47
N PRO A 157 0.89 -9.19 -14.15
CA PRO A 157 0.40 -10.41 -14.78
C PRO A 157 -0.30 -11.36 -13.79
N ILE A 158 0.21 -11.50 -12.57
CA ILE A 158 -0.36 -12.37 -11.54
C ILE A 158 -1.78 -11.92 -11.16
N ILE A 159 -1.98 -10.61 -10.98
CA ILE A 159 -3.28 -10.03 -10.65
C ILE A 159 -4.22 -10.11 -11.86
N GLN A 160 -3.70 -9.93 -13.08
CA GLN A 160 -4.51 -9.99 -14.31
C GLN A 160 -4.98 -11.41 -14.64
N GLU A 161 -4.11 -12.41 -14.49
CA GLU A 161 -4.39 -13.81 -14.82
C GLU A 161 -5.11 -14.55 -13.68
N GLY A 162 -4.97 -14.07 -12.43
CA GLY A 162 -5.62 -14.67 -11.27
C GLY A 162 -7.13 -14.49 -11.27
N LYS A 163 -7.87 -15.49 -10.78
CA LYS A 163 -9.34 -15.40 -10.62
C LYS A 163 -9.72 -14.46 -9.47
N THR A 164 -8.94 -14.48 -8.41
CA THR A 164 -9.09 -13.64 -7.22
C THR A 164 -7.74 -13.08 -6.83
N ALA A 165 -7.71 -11.83 -6.43
CA ALA A 165 -6.54 -11.22 -5.83
C ALA A 165 -6.99 -10.23 -4.76
N GLU A 166 -6.32 -10.27 -3.62
CA GLU A 166 -6.51 -9.34 -2.51
C GLU A 166 -5.14 -8.78 -2.12
N LEU A 167 -5.03 -7.47 -2.01
CA LEU A 167 -3.82 -6.79 -1.58
C LEU A 167 -4.17 -5.82 -0.45
N GLY A 168 -3.61 -6.02 0.71
CA GLY A 168 -3.91 -5.19 1.86
C GLY A 168 -3.06 -5.47 3.08
N LEU A 169 -3.52 -4.94 4.21
CA LEU A 169 -2.86 -5.01 5.49
C LEU A 169 -3.78 -5.62 6.54
N VAL A 170 -3.21 -6.42 7.41
CA VAL A 170 -3.83 -6.85 8.67
C VAL A 170 -3.38 -5.89 9.76
N LEU A 171 -4.32 -5.12 10.30
CA LEU A 171 -4.07 -4.15 11.35
C LEU A 171 -4.47 -4.74 12.71
N THR A 172 -3.60 -4.67 13.68
CA THR A 172 -3.90 -5.02 15.08
C THR A 172 -4.16 -3.77 15.88
N GLN A 173 -5.22 -3.78 16.69
CA GLN A 173 -5.54 -2.64 17.53
C GLN A 173 -4.43 -2.42 18.58
N LYS A 174 -3.84 -1.23 18.57
CA LYS A 174 -2.88 -0.83 19.61
C LYS A 174 -3.66 -0.50 20.88
N LYS A 175 -3.45 -1.28 21.94
CA LYS A 175 -3.99 -0.95 23.27
C LYS A 175 -3.19 0.24 23.82
N THR A 176 -3.85 1.35 24.08
CA THR A 176 -3.29 2.44 24.86
C THR A 176 -3.09 1.90 26.29
N ALA A 177 -1.86 1.93 26.80
CA ALA A 177 -1.63 1.68 28.22
C ALA A 177 -2.40 2.78 29.00
N GLU A 178 -3.32 2.36 29.87
CA GLU A 178 -3.96 3.24 30.86
C GLU A 178 -2.94 3.78 31.85
#